data_0e05ed80249032fc586451d47a93bb6a
#
_entry.id   0e05ed80249032fc586451d47a93bb6a
#
_cell.length_a   1.000
_cell.length_b   1.000
_cell.length_c   1.000
_cell.angle_alpha   90.00
_cell.angle_beta   90.00
_cell.angle_gamma   90.00
#
_symmetry.space_group_name_H-M   'P 1'
#
loop_
_entity.id
_entity.type
_entity.pdbx_description
1 polymer ?
#
loop_
_entity_poly.entity_id
_entity_poly.type
_entity_poly.pdbx_seq_one_letter_code
_entity_poly.pdbx_strand_id
1 'polypeptide(L)'
;MGKPLSDMTLEELWELFPINLTEHNEVWTKWYAEEERRLTDILPLNDIRISHIGSTAINNIWAKQIIDILVELPMSLSMESIKDILVQNGYICMSEQPNRKSFNLGYTSEGFAEKVFHLHMRYWGDNDELYFRDYMNENPLLAKQYEELKLSLWKKFEHDRDGYTYAKTGFIAEQTDKAKKCYGNKYCRR
;
A
#
# COMPACT_ATOMS: atom_id res chain seq x y z
N MET A 1 -8.57 -19.87 21.54
CA MET A 1 -7.69 -19.52 20.40
C MET A 1 -8.59 -19.31 19.20
N GLY A 2 -8.48 -18.18 18.53
CA GLY A 2 -9.26 -17.89 17.34
C GLY A 2 -8.90 -18.83 16.17
N LYS A 3 -9.79 -18.92 15.18
CA LYS A 3 -9.55 -19.65 13.93
C LYS A 3 -8.35 -19.04 13.20
N PRO A 4 -7.37 -19.83 12.69
CA PRO A 4 -6.27 -19.31 11.88
C PRO A 4 -6.79 -18.53 10.67
N LEU A 5 -6.12 -17.47 10.27
CA LEU A 5 -6.52 -16.65 9.10
C LEU A 5 -6.58 -17.48 7.81
N SER A 6 -5.69 -18.46 7.66
CA SER A 6 -5.67 -19.39 6.52
C SER A 6 -6.92 -20.25 6.37
N ASP A 7 -7.66 -20.42 7.45
CA ASP A 7 -8.85 -21.30 7.50
C ASP A 7 -10.15 -20.52 7.42
N MET A 8 -10.07 -19.16 7.41
CA MET A 8 -11.23 -18.28 7.32
C MET A 8 -11.71 -18.15 5.89
N THR A 9 -13.04 -18.05 5.71
CA THR A 9 -13.62 -17.68 4.41
C THR A 9 -13.35 -16.21 4.10
N LEU A 10 -13.57 -15.81 2.85
CA LEU A 10 -13.41 -14.42 2.44
C LEU A 10 -14.35 -13.48 3.20
N GLU A 11 -15.59 -13.92 3.44
CA GLU A 11 -16.59 -13.19 4.22
C GLU A 11 -16.14 -13.02 5.67
N GLU A 12 -15.64 -14.10 6.32
CA GLU A 12 -15.10 -14.03 7.67
C GLU A 12 -13.91 -13.05 7.77
N LEU A 13 -13.03 -13.03 6.76
CA LEU A 13 -11.92 -12.09 6.69
C LEU A 13 -12.42 -10.65 6.50
N TRP A 14 -13.42 -10.40 5.68
CA TRP A 14 -13.98 -9.06 5.48
C TRP A 14 -14.69 -8.52 6.73
N GLU A 15 -15.36 -9.38 7.49
CA GLU A 15 -15.94 -9.03 8.79
C GLU A 15 -14.84 -8.72 9.83
N LEU A 16 -13.77 -9.52 9.85
CA LEU A 16 -12.67 -9.32 10.79
C LEU A 16 -11.81 -8.08 10.47
N PHE A 17 -11.74 -7.71 9.18
CA PHE A 17 -10.93 -6.61 8.67
C PHE A 17 -11.77 -5.61 7.87
N PRO A 18 -12.76 -4.95 8.49
CA PRO A 18 -13.64 -4.01 7.79
C PRO A 18 -12.87 -2.78 7.30
N ILE A 19 -13.44 -2.10 6.31
CA ILE A 19 -12.93 -0.79 5.90
C ILE A 19 -13.33 0.23 6.95
N ASN A 20 -12.33 0.82 7.57
CA ASN A 20 -12.50 1.94 8.50
C ASN A 20 -11.60 3.10 8.04
N LEU A 21 -12.19 4.27 7.83
CA LEU A 21 -11.47 5.48 7.48
C LEU A 21 -11.37 6.38 8.70
N THR A 22 -10.20 6.96 8.90
CA THR A 22 -9.94 7.94 9.96
C THR A 22 -9.34 9.21 9.38
N GLU A 23 -9.40 10.29 10.12
CA GLU A 23 -8.71 11.53 9.79
C GLU A 23 -7.21 11.29 9.63
N HIS A 24 -6.58 12.18 8.87
CA HIS A 24 -5.11 12.14 8.70
C HIS A 24 -4.43 12.14 10.08
N ASN A 25 -3.43 11.27 10.22
CA ASN A 25 -2.65 11.17 11.43
C ASN A 25 -1.15 11.17 11.10
N GLU A 26 -0.44 12.14 11.63
CA GLU A 26 1.01 12.26 11.39
C GLU A 26 1.83 11.07 11.93
N VAL A 27 1.25 10.25 12.79
CA VAL A 27 1.88 9.02 13.25
C VAL A 27 2.18 8.06 12.11
N TRP A 28 1.42 8.10 11.02
CA TRP A 28 1.64 7.25 9.85
C TRP A 28 3.01 7.45 9.21
N THR A 29 3.49 8.69 9.16
CA THR A 29 4.85 9.00 8.69
C THR A 29 5.91 8.37 9.60
N LYS A 30 5.66 8.37 10.93
CA LYS A 30 6.58 7.73 11.88
C LYS A 30 6.58 6.21 11.73
N TRP A 31 5.40 5.59 11.59
CA TRP A 31 5.28 4.15 11.35
C TRP A 31 5.96 3.72 10.06
N TYR A 32 5.79 4.51 8.98
CA TYR A 32 6.51 4.27 7.74
C TYR A 32 8.04 4.34 7.95
N ALA A 33 8.54 5.39 8.60
CA ALA A 33 9.98 5.56 8.80
C ALA A 33 10.61 4.45 9.67
N GLU A 34 9.86 3.94 10.66
CA GLU A 34 10.29 2.79 11.47
C GLU A 34 10.37 1.52 10.62
N GLU A 35 9.34 1.27 9.79
CA GLU A 35 9.28 0.09 8.94
C GLU A 35 10.28 0.18 7.78
N GLU A 36 10.48 1.36 7.18
CA GLU A 36 11.52 1.59 6.17
C GLU A 36 12.91 1.24 6.70
N ARG A 37 13.22 1.65 7.95
CA ARG A 37 14.48 1.30 8.61
C ARG A 37 14.60 -0.22 8.78
N ARG A 38 13.55 -0.87 9.30
CA ARG A 38 13.53 -2.33 9.46
C ARG A 38 13.73 -3.06 8.13
N LEU A 39 13.06 -2.62 7.08
CA LEU A 39 13.23 -3.18 5.73
C LEU A 39 14.65 -2.95 5.20
N THR A 40 15.23 -1.77 5.47
CA THR A 40 16.60 -1.44 5.09
C THR A 40 17.61 -2.38 5.76
N ASP A 41 17.36 -2.77 7.01
CA ASP A 41 18.25 -3.67 7.77
C ASP A 41 18.17 -5.14 7.28
N ILE A 42 17.02 -5.58 6.78
CA ILE A 42 16.83 -6.99 6.38
C ILE A 42 16.99 -7.24 4.88
N LEU A 43 16.82 -6.22 4.04
CA LEU A 43 16.92 -6.37 2.60
C LEU A 43 18.34 -6.07 2.09
N PRO A 44 18.80 -6.72 1.00
CA PRO A 44 20.08 -6.40 0.38
C PRO A 44 20.00 -4.98 -0.21
N LEU A 45 20.75 -4.04 0.35
CA LEU A 45 20.65 -2.60 0.08
C LEU A 45 21.02 -2.14 -1.34
N ASN A 46 21.61 -3.01 -2.14
CA ASN A 46 22.11 -2.62 -3.45
C ASN A 46 20.95 -2.40 -4.42
N ASP A 47 20.68 -1.13 -4.73
CA ASP A 47 19.72 -0.71 -5.76
C ASP A 47 18.23 -0.96 -5.45
N ILE A 48 17.84 -1.11 -4.19
CA ILE A 48 16.43 -1.17 -3.80
C ILE A 48 15.94 0.25 -3.44
N ARG A 49 14.76 0.63 -3.93
CA ARG A 49 14.05 1.83 -3.45
C ARG A 49 12.84 1.41 -2.63
N ILE A 50 12.75 1.97 -1.42
CA ILE A 50 11.60 1.82 -0.52
C ILE A 50 10.88 3.17 -0.49
N SER A 51 9.55 3.17 -0.62
CA SER A 51 8.78 4.40 -0.69
C SER A 51 7.43 4.28 0.01
N HIS A 52 7.04 5.29 0.79
CA HIS A 52 5.69 5.44 1.32
C HIS A 52 4.74 5.78 0.17
N ILE A 53 3.70 5.00 -0.01
CA ILE A 53 2.68 5.20 -1.04
C ILE A 53 1.27 5.10 -0.44
N GLY A 54 0.24 5.10 -1.27
CA GLY A 54 -1.15 4.99 -0.84
C GLY A 54 -1.68 6.22 -0.11
N SER A 55 -2.86 6.09 0.46
CA SER A 55 -3.58 7.23 1.04
C SER A 55 -2.95 7.81 2.30
N THR A 56 -2.22 7.01 3.08
CA THR A 56 -1.51 7.48 4.29
C THR A 56 -0.26 8.31 3.97
N ALA A 57 0.23 8.24 2.72
CA ALA A 57 1.32 9.07 2.20
C ALA A 57 0.82 10.41 1.58
N ILE A 58 -0.48 10.64 1.56
CA ILE A 58 -1.10 11.88 1.06
C ILE A 58 -1.53 12.72 2.27
N ASN A 59 -1.07 13.97 2.30
CA ASN A 59 -1.29 14.87 3.43
C ASN A 59 -2.76 15.26 3.58
N ASN A 60 -3.21 15.36 4.82
CA ASN A 60 -4.48 15.98 5.21
C ASN A 60 -5.75 15.34 4.60
N ILE A 61 -5.72 14.05 4.27
CA ILE A 61 -6.89 13.31 3.81
C ILE A 61 -7.21 12.11 4.71
N TRP A 62 -8.49 11.77 4.81
CA TRP A 62 -8.92 10.54 5.48
C TRP A 62 -8.36 9.30 4.79
N ALA A 63 -7.93 8.32 5.57
CA ALA A 63 -7.40 7.05 5.07
C ALA A 63 -7.71 5.88 6.00
N LYS A 64 -7.57 4.66 5.50
CA LYS A 64 -7.42 3.48 6.37
C LYS A 64 -6.06 3.59 7.07
N GLN A 65 -5.97 3.17 8.33
CA GLN A 65 -4.72 3.14 9.09
C GLN A 65 -3.80 1.99 8.63
N ILE A 66 -3.52 1.95 7.34
CA ILE A 66 -2.66 0.95 6.72
C ILE A 66 -1.56 1.70 5.98
N ILE A 67 -0.32 1.37 6.27
CA ILE A 67 0.85 1.96 5.62
C ILE A 67 1.17 1.15 4.38
N ASP A 68 0.94 1.73 3.21
CA ASP A 68 1.29 1.12 1.94
C ASP A 68 2.76 1.47 1.61
N ILE A 69 3.57 0.44 1.32
CA ILE A 69 5.00 0.57 1.01
C ILE A 69 5.27 -0.02 -0.35
N LEU A 70 5.92 0.73 -1.23
CA LEU A 70 6.45 0.24 -2.49
C LEU A 70 7.92 -0.12 -2.31
N VAL A 71 8.28 -1.35 -2.68
CA VAL A 71 9.66 -1.83 -2.74
C VAL A 71 9.99 -2.13 -4.20
N GLU A 72 10.85 -1.33 -4.80
CA GLU A 72 11.28 -1.49 -6.18
C GLU A 72 12.65 -2.17 -6.24
N LEU A 73 12.72 -3.25 -7.00
CA LEU A 73 13.90 -4.09 -7.16
C LEU A 73 14.53 -3.88 -8.55
N PRO A 74 15.87 -3.94 -8.67
CA PRO A 74 16.50 -4.10 -9.96
C PRO A 74 16.20 -5.50 -10.53
N MET A 75 16.16 -5.62 -11.86
CA MET A 75 15.95 -6.90 -12.54
C MET A 75 17.01 -7.97 -12.22
N SER A 76 18.14 -7.55 -11.66
CA SER A 76 19.23 -8.45 -11.21
C SER A 76 18.92 -9.19 -9.91
N LEU A 77 17.95 -8.72 -9.14
CA LEU A 77 17.51 -9.38 -7.90
C LEU A 77 16.29 -10.28 -8.16
N SER A 78 16.33 -11.47 -7.55
CA SER A 78 15.21 -12.40 -7.60
C SER A 78 14.11 -11.97 -6.63
N MET A 79 12.88 -11.83 -7.13
CA MET A 79 11.72 -11.60 -6.25
C MET A 79 11.49 -12.76 -5.27
N GLU A 80 11.86 -13.99 -5.60
CA GLU A 80 11.71 -15.13 -4.70
C GLU A 80 12.63 -14.99 -3.49
N SER A 81 13.90 -14.61 -3.71
CA SER A 81 14.84 -14.43 -2.60
C SER A 81 14.39 -13.31 -1.64
N ILE A 82 13.84 -12.22 -2.19
CA ILE A 82 13.30 -11.14 -1.36
C ILE A 82 12.02 -11.57 -0.64
N LYS A 83 11.13 -12.32 -1.30
CA LYS A 83 9.94 -12.91 -0.68
C LYS A 83 10.33 -13.76 0.54
N ASP A 84 11.32 -14.64 0.40
CA ASP A 84 11.75 -15.52 1.49
C ASP A 84 12.22 -14.70 2.70
N ILE A 85 12.98 -13.62 2.47
CA ILE A 85 13.40 -12.70 3.53
C ILE A 85 12.19 -12.06 4.20
N LEU A 86 11.23 -11.53 3.44
CA LEU A 86 10.04 -10.87 3.97
C LEU A 86 9.19 -11.84 4.80
N VAL A 87 8.96 -13.06 4.30
CA VAL A 87 8.17 -14.08 5.01
C VAL A 87 8.86 -14.51 6.31
N GLN A 88 10.19 -14.70 6.30
CA GLN A 88 10.96 -14.99 7.51
C GLN A 88 10.91 -13.86 8.55
N ASN A 89 10.62 -12.64 8.12
CA ASN A 89 10.45 -11.46 8.97
C ASN A 89 8.99 -11.10 9.25
N GLY A 90 8.07 -12.07 9.11
CA GLY A 90 6.69 -11.97 9.58
C GLY A 90 5.69 -11.42 8.57
N TYR A 91 6.09 -11.11 7.33
CA TYR A 91 5.15 -10.74 6.29
C TYR A 91 4.39 -11.95 5.75
N ILE A 92 3.12 -11.76 5.46
CA ILE A 92 2.26 -12.77 4.82
C ILE A 92 2.20 -12.42 3.32
N CYS A 93 2.62 -13.34 2.45
CA CYS A 93 2.49 -13.17 1.01
C CYS A 93 1.02 -13.33 0.60
N MET A 94 0.43 -12.28 0.05
CA MET A 94 -1.00 -12.22 -0.30
C MET A 94 -1.26 -12.50 -1.77
N SER A 95 -0.35 -12.09 -2.65
CA SER A 95 -0.47 -12.38 -4.08
C SER A 95 0.90 -12.50 -4.73
N GLU A 96 0.98 -13.38 -5.73
CA GLU A 96 2.19 -13.63 -6.49
C GLU A 96 1.89 -13.60 -7.99
N GLN A 97 2.59 -12.70 -8.66
CA GLN A 97 2.65 -12.61 -10.11
C GLN A 97 4.13 -12.54 -10.53
N PRO A 98 4.50 -12.82 -11.76
CA PRO A 98 5.91 -12.85 -12.18
C PRO A 98 6.70 -11.59 -11.84
N ASN A 99 6.08 -10.40 -11.95
CA ASN A 99 6.74 -9.11 -11.76
C ASN A 99 6.11 -8.28 -10.62
N ARG A 100 5.18 -8.85 -9.87
CA ARG A 100 4.46 -8.17 -8.80
C ARG A 100 4.14 -9.15 -7.69
N LYS A 101 4.53 -8.80 -6.46
CA LYS A 101 4.09 -9.52 -5.27
C LYS A 101 3.56 -8.53 -4.24
N SER A 102 2.59 -8.95 -3.46
CA SER A 102 2.07 -8.15 -2.35
C SER A 102 2.12 -8.93 -1.04
N PHE A 103 2.35 -8.20 0.03
CA PHE A 103 2.51 -8.76 1.37
C PHE A 103 1.78 -7.91 2.38
N ASN A 104 1.28 -8.55 3.43
CA ASN A 104 0.67 -7.88 4.57
C ASN A 104 1.45 -8.20 5.85
N LEU A 105 1.50 -7.22 6.76
CA LEU A 105 1.98 -7.38 8.12
C LEU A 105 0.99 -6.70 9.07
N GLY A 106 0.75 -7.29 10.25
CA GLY A 106 -0.18 -6.75 11.24
C GLY A 106 -1.62 -7.26 11.11
N TYR A 107 -1.83 -8.36 10.40
CA TYR A 107 -3.08 -9.10 10.35
C TYR A 107 -3.05 -10.23 11.37
N THR A 108 -3.99 -10.25 12.32
CA THR A 108 -4.05 -11.27 13.38
C THR A 108 -5.41 -11.97 13.41
N SER A 109 -5.50 -13.09 14.08
CA SER A 109 -6.78 -13.81 14.28
C SER A 109 -7.82 -13.03 15.12
N GLU A 110 -7.42 -11.89 15.71
CA GLU A 110 -8.26 -11.01 16.52
C GLU A 110 -8.55 -9.66 15.83
N GLY A 111 -8.13 -9.50 14.57
CA GLY A 111 -8.24 -8.27 13.79
C GLY A 111 -6.92 -7.60 13.49
N PHE A 112 -6.96 -6.31 13.20
CA PHE A 112 -5.75 -5.53 12.92
C PHE A 112 -4.91 -5.34 14.19
N ALA A 113 -3.58 -5.50 14.04
CA ALA A 113 -2.62 -5.01 15.02
C ALA A 113 -2.61 -3.46 15.06
N GLU A 114 -1.89 -2.88 16.02
CA GLU A 114 -1.71 -1.43 16.12
C GLU A 114 -1.11 -0.82 14.84
N LYS A 115 -0.13 -1.51 14.26
CA LYS A 115 0.53 -1.10 12.99
C LYS A 115 0.25 -2.14 11.93
N VAL A 116 -0.25 -1.68 10.80
CA VAL A 116 -0.57 -2.53 9.65
C VAL A 116 0.15 -2.01 8.41
N PHE A 117 0.81 -2.91 7.70
CA PHE A 117 1.57 -2.60 6.51
C PHE A 117 1.12 -3.45 5.34
N HIS A 118 0.98 -2.82 4.18
CA HIS A 118 0.89 -3.48 2.88
C HIS A 118 2.16 -3.16 2.09
N LEU A 119 2.91 -4.18 1.74
CA LEU A 119 4.12 -4.03 0.95
C LEU A 119 3.85 -4.51 -0.48
N HIS A 120 4.13 -3.64 -1.44
CA HIS A 120 4.03 -3.89 -2.87
C HIS A 120 5.43 -4.03 -3.45
N MET A 121 5.83 -5.24 -3.82
CA MET A 121 7.11 -5.50 -4.45
C MET A 121 6.98 -5.47 -5.95
N ARG A 122 7.81 -4.68 -6.63
CA ARG A 122 7.82 -4.41 -8.05
C ARG A 122 9.24 -4.41 -8.60
N TYR A 123 9.40 -4.60 -9.88
CA TYR A 123 10.64 -4.22 -10.55
C TYR A 123 10.63 -2.72 -10.88
N TRP A 124 11.82 -2.14 -11.02
CA TRP A 124 12.03 -0.74 -11.39
C TRP A 124 11.18 -0.31 -12.57
N GLY A 125 10.53 0.85 -12.43
CA GLY A 125 9.67 1.44 -13.46
C GLY A 125 8.18 1.08 -13.36
N ASP A 126 7.80 0.10 -12.53
CA ASP A 126 6.42 -0.20 -12.18
C ASP A 126 6.07 0.54 -10.87
N ASN A 127 5.86 1.86 -10.96
CA ASN A 127 5.82 2.78 -9.83
C ASN A 127 4.80 3.91 -9.97
N ASP A 128 3.69 3.63 -10.60
CA ASP A 128 2.58 4.56 -10.82
C ASP A 128 2.07 5.21 -9.53
N GLU A 129 2.16 4.48 -8.42
CA GLU A 129 1.77 4.93 -7.10
C GLU A 129 2.58 6.16 -6.62
N LEU A 130 3.84 6.28 -7.04
CA LEU A 130 4.68 7.45 -6.73
C LEU A 130 4.19 8.71 -7.44
N TYR A 131 3.82 8.57 -8.71
CA TYR A 131 3.27 9.66 -9.50
C TYR A 131 1.94 10.15 -8.92
N PHE A 132 1.05 9.22 -8.60
CA PHE A 132 -0.24 9.54 -7.98
C PHE A 132 -0.07 10.25 -6.64
N ARG A 133 0.76 9.69 -5.74
CA ARG A 133 1.04 10.28 -4.42
C ARG A 133 1.52 11.73 -4.51
N ASP A 134 2.54 11.96 -5.33
CA ASP A 134 3.14 13.30 -5.44
C ASP A 134 2.14 14.29 -6.05
N TYR A 135 1.39 13.84 -7.06
CA TYR A 135 0.38 14.67 -7.70
C TYR A 135 -0.74 15.08 -6.74
N MET A 136 -1.19 14.16 -5.88
CA MET A 136 -2.15 14.47 -4.82
C MET A 136 -1.57 15.45 -3.79
N ASN A 137 -0.33 15.27 -3.37
CA ASN A 137 0.32 16.16 -2.39
C ASN A 137 0.56 17.58 -2.95
N GLU A 138 0.83 17.72 -4.24
CA GLU A 138 0.99 19.01 -4.90
C GLU A 138 -0.35 19.68 -5.26
N ASN A 139 -1.48 18.94 -5.23
CA ASN A 139 -2.81 19.40 -5.55
C ASN A 139 -3.82 19.16 -4.42
N PRO A 140 -3.80 19.92 -3.31
CA PRO A 140 -4.63 19.65 -2.12
C PRO A 140 -6.13 19.60 -2.40
N LEU A 141 -6.64 20.40 -3.33
CA LEU A 141 -8.06 20.38 -3.71
C LEU A 141 -8.43 19.05 -4.40
N LEU A 142 -7.53 18.51 -5.21
CA LEU A 142 -7.73 17.21 -5.85
C LEU A 142 -7.62 16.06 -4.83
N ALA A 143 -6.71 16.18 -3.87
CA ALA A 143 -6.62 15.25 -2.75
C ALA A 143 -7.93 15.21 -1.94
N LYS A 144 -8.59 16.35 -1.75
CA LYS A 144 -9.92 16.42 -1.10
C LYS A 144 -11.02 15.75 -1.94
N GLN A 145 -11.02 15.89 -3.25
CA GLN A 145 -11.94 15.14 -4.12
C GLN A 145 -11.74 13.62 -4.00
N TYR A 146 -10.48 13.18 -3.89
CA TYR A 146 -10.16 11.77 -3.65
C TYR A 146 -10.64 11.31 -2.26
N GLU A 147 -10.52 12.15 -1.24
CA GLU A 147 -11.08 11.89 0.09
C GLU A 147 -12.60 11.74 0.03
N GLU A 148 -13.31 12.68 -0.59
CA GLU A 148 -14.77 12.65 -0.75
C GLU A 148 -15.22 11.37 -1.46
N LEU A 149 -14.55 10.97 -2.52
CA LEU A 149 -14.79 9.70 -3.19
C LEU A 149 -14.65 8.52 -2.22
N LYS A 150 -13.55 8.45 -1.46
CA LYS A 150 -13.32 7.37 -0.48
C LYS A 150 -14.41 7.33 0.60
N LEU A 151 -14.81 8.48 1.12
CA LEU A 151 -15.84 8.60 2.14
C LEU A 151 -17.21 8.15 1.60
N SER A 152 -17.54 8.52 0.37
CA SER A 152 -18.82 8.10 -0.27
C SER A 152 -18.90 6.59 -0.51
N LEU A 153 -17.75 5.94 -0.73
CA LEU A 153 -17.66 4.50 -0.96
C LEU A 153 -17.59 3.70 0.35
N TRP A 154 -17.10 4.29 1.43
CA TRP A 154 -16.80 3.59 2.68
C TRP A 154 -17.96 2.76 3.20
N LYS A 155 -19.11 3.38 3.47
CA LYS A 155 -20.26 2.68 4.05
C LYS A 155 -20.91 1.68 3.09
N LYS A 156 -20.81 1.95 1.79
CA LYS A 156 -21.32 1.05 0.75
C LYS A 156 -20.52 -0.26 0.67
N PHE A 157 -19.20 -0.19 0.90
CA PHE A 157 -18.26 -1.29 0.74
C PHE A 157 -17.54 -1.65 2.05
N GLU A 158 -18.15 -1.37 3.21
CA GLU A 158 -17.47 -1.56 4.53
C GLU A 158 -16.92 -2.98 4.69
N HIS A 159 -17.63 -3.99 4.21
CA HIS A 159 -17.25 -5.40 4.23
C HIS A 159 -17.04 -5.98 2.82
N ASP A 160 -16.66 -5.14 1.84
CA ASP A 160 -16.28 -5.54 0.48
C ASP A 160 -15.04 -4.75 0.04
N ARG A 161 -13.87 -5.27 0.41
CA ARG A 161 -12.58 -4.60 0.14
C ARG A 161 -12.27 -4.53 -1.34
N ASP A 162 -12.66 -5.55 -2.10
CA ASP A 162 -12.41 -5.62 -3.54
C ASP A 162 -13.29 -4.63 -4.30
N GLY A 163 -14.58 -4.58 -3.98
CA GLY A 163 -15.51 -3.59 -4.52
C GLY A 163 -15.08 -2.16 -4.20
N TYR A 164 -14.65 -1.89 -2.95
CA TYR A 164 -14.10 -0.59 -2.57
C TYR A 164 -12.86 -0.21 -3.37
N THR A 165 -11.95 -1.14 -3.57
CA THR A 165 -10.71 -0.89 -4.31
C THR A 165 -11.01 -0.66 -5.79
N TYR A 166 -11.85 -1.51 -6.39
CA TYR A 166 -12.27 -1.37 -7.77
C TYR A 166 -12.95 -0.03 -8.06
N ALA A 167 -13.86 0.41 -7.18
CA ALA A 167 -14.61 1.65 -7.36
C ALA A 167 -13.74 2.93 -7.42
N LYS A 168 -12.49 2.86 -6.96
CA LYS A 168 -11.53 3.98 -7.01
C LYS A 168 -10.60 3.94 -8.22
N THR A 169 -10.53 2.83 -8.95
CA THR A 169 -9.51 2.61 -9.99
C THR A 169 -9.58 3.66 -11.10
N GLY A 170 -10.78 4.05 -11.51
CA GLY A 170 -10.98 5.05 -12.56
C GLY A 170 -10.37 6.42 -12.18
N PHE A 171 -10.65 6.90 -10.97
CA PHE A 171 -10.08 8.15 -10.47
C PHE A 171 -8.54 8.06 -10.39
N ILE A 172 -8.02 6.97 -9.80
CA ILE A 172 -6.58 6.78 -9.63
C ILE A 172 -5.88 6.74 -10.99
N ALA A 173 -6.39 6.00 -11.95
CA ALA A 173 -5.81 5.89 -13.28
C ALA A 173 -5.77 7.26 -14.00
N GLU A 174 -6.89 7.99 -14.01
CA GLU A 174 -6.98 9.31 -14.63
C GLU A 174 -5.94 10.29 -14.04
N GLN A 175 -5.85 10.34 -12.71
CA GLN A 175 -4.94 11.29 -12.05
C GLN A 175 -3.47 10.84 -12.18
N THR A 176 -3.19 9.54 -12.21
CA THR A 176 -1.85 9.02 -12.50
C THR A 176 -1.37 9.38 -13.90
N ASP A 177 -2.26 9.28 -14.90
CA ASP A 177 -1.93 9.70 -16.28
C ASP A 177 -1.61 11.20 -16.36
N LYS A 178 -2.36 12.04 -15.64
CA LYS A 178 -2.06 13.48 -15.55
C LYS A 178 -0.72 13.72 -14.86
N ALA A 179 -0.45 13.03 -13.76
CA ALA A 179 0.81 13.12 -13.04
C ALA A 179 2.00 12.75 -13.93
N LYS A 180 1.91 11.64 -14.68
CA LYS A 180 2.95 11.23 -15.62
C LYS A 180 3.22 12.27 -16.72
N LYS A 181 2.17 12.92 -17.23
CA LYS A 181 2.32 14.02 -18.19
C LYS A 181 3.00 15.24 -17.57
N CYS A 182 2.71 15.56 -16.30
CA CYS A 182 3.35 16.66 -15.58
C CYS A 182 4.81 16.38 -15.22
N TYR A 183 5.09 15.18 -14.72
CA TYR A 183 6.40 14.88 -14.14
C TYR A 183 7.36 14.16 -15.09
N GLY A 184 6.86 13.69 -16.25
CA GLY A 184 7.67 12.97 -17.23
C GLY A 184 8.39 11.76 -16.58
N ASN A 185 9.70 11.72 -16.76
CA ASN A 185 10.54 10.60 -16.29
C ASN A 185 11.01 10.74 -14.83
N LYS A 186 10.27 11.42 -13.94
CA LYS A 186 10.68 11.73 -12.55
C LYS A 186 11.18 10.48 -11.80
N TYR A 187 10.53 9.33 -12.00
CA TYR A 187 10.85 8.09 -11.32
C TYR A 187 11.51 7.03 -12.19
N CYS A 188 11.80 7.36 -13.45
CA CYS A 188 12.59 6.48 -14.30
C CYS A 188 14.04 6.45 -13.79
N ARG A 189 14.63 5.26 -13.69
CA ARG A 189 16.05 5.10 -13.43
C ARG A 189 16.82 5.48 -14.69
N ARG A 190 17.85 6.31 -14.55
CA ARG A 190 18.81 6.62 -15.60
C ARG A 190 19.88 5.54 -15.68
#